data_5ba4962f7e836ea9b0703e4ca0ec5f9d
#
_entry.id   5ba4962f7e836ea9b0703e4ca0ec5f9d
#
_cell.length_a   1.000
_cell.length_b   1.000
_cell.length_c   1.000
_cell.angle_alpha   90.00
_cell.angle_beta   90.00
_cell.angle_gamma   90.00
#
_symmetry.space_group_name_H-M   'P 1'
#
loop_
_entity.id
_entity.type
_entity.pdbx_description
1 polymer ?
#
loop_
_entity_poly.entity_id
_entity_poly.type
_entity_poly.pdbx_seq_one_letter_code
_entity_poly.pdbx_strand_id
1 'polypeptide(L)'
;MSYDYSSANATLELPNPYRVQNKLLFACAALMGAAALFTLFEHRQSLDPIAVAVGLGLLFASVVTAATGAKRLRFFFGRGRPASLAPELPNAMVGTSDQASTIKRILRDGALTYPEPARAIEGVLYHWVPRLITAPLAIQEQAKVAFYNLCAMLVTAVSFALAWGLFGTEASRPLMSMAYFAFGVFFLLRPVVSAGTARLTTASLVALLAVAILGPALVGLISRALPQVPQISLAPQTTMLLASGLVAVALVLAATLEQVQPPPPTQTSARQSRVSLNVPPSLLLDELERHLQEQWVERIPNRRYSRISPVIDPQLHAGPFAGELLEETQPMPMAHTAPATIVQALQSRRHRFLTLLDLYAALLMVVAVGCALAFVRSVGGGGDLPLRLLGAASIFLVVAAFGFRASSRLWGRFDFASVLTWVEMEGTYQTASIGTGNTLTGKVQSSNQIVRTESMTLRVWRARIESVVFGKDSARQITAMFSTDAEAQALSDHLIDFGQSRASLVAPGSTEDLNRIHALANAERALQGSIASPAQDRLAGDVAAALEQRDGDLPGAQVPQAKARFCPACGHRNPAHARFCMDCGAKIEG
;
A
#
# COMPACT_ATOMS: atom_id res chain seq x y z
N MET A 1 -1.62 -7.95 22.84
CA MET A 1 -2.26 -8.87 21.90
C MET A 1 -1.58 -8.70 20.56
N SER A 2 -1.08 -9.76 19.97
CA SER A 2 -0.65 -9.75 18.57
C SER A 2 -1.88 -10.01 17.72
N TYR A 3 -2.18 -9.15 16.77
CA TYR A 3 -3.21 -9.41 15.80
C TYR A 3 -2.74 -10.53 14.86
N ASP A 4 -3.56 -11.57 14.71
CA ASP A 4 -3.28 -12.62 13.76
C ASP A 4 -3.76 -12.20 12.36
N TYR A 5 -2.81 -11.76 11.55
CA TYR A 5 -3.06 -11.42 10.14
C TYR A 5 -3.10 -12.66 9.23
N SER A 6 -2.90 -13.84 9.79
CA SER A 6 -2.88 -15.11 9.05
C SER A 6 -4.28 -15.69 8.85
N SER A 7 -5.35 -14.99 9.30
CA SER A 7 -6.70 -15.49 9.13
C SER A 7 -6.99 -15.72 7.63
N ALA A 8 -7.18 -16.96 7.27
CA ALA A 8 -7.39 -17.41 5.89
C ALA A 8 -8.64 -16.81 5.21
N ASN A 9 -9.42 -16.03 5.95
CA ASN A 9 -10.70 -15.48 5.51
C ASN A 9 -10.64 -13.99 5.12
N ALA A 10 -9.51 -13.30 5.33
CA ALA A 10 -9.36 -11.91 4.95
C ALA A 10 -8.79 -11.79 3.53
N THR A 11 -9.58 -12.15 2.53
CA THR A 11 -9.22 -11.95 1.12
C THR A 11 -9.87 -10.69 0.59
N LEU A 12 -9.05 -9.67 0.33
CA LEU A 12 -9.50 -8.51 -0.41
C LEU A 12 -9.53 -8.83 -1.90
N GLU A 13 -10.71 -8.89 -2.49
CA GLU A 13 -10.87 -9.05 -3.94
C GLU A 13 -10.79 -7.69 -4.62
N LEU A 14 -9.59 -7.30 -5.02
CA LEU A 14 -9.38 -6.11 -5.83
C LEU A 14 -9.41 -6.47 -7.32
N PRO A 15 -10.06 -5.66 -8.17
CA PRO A 15 -10.08 -5.91 -9.60
C PRO A 15 -8.67 -5.81 -10.18
N ASN A 16 -8.34 -6.69 -11.13
CA ASN A 16 -7.03 -6.70 -11.77
C ASN A 16 -6.73 -5.33 -12.43
N PRO A 17 -5.72 -4.59 -11.98
CA PRO A 17 -5.42 -3.24 -12.48
C PRO A 17 -4.85 -3.26 -13.90
N TYR A 18 -4.31 -4.38 -14.35
CA TYR A 18 -3.62 -4.52 -15.63
C TYR A 18 -4.54 -4.82 -16.83
N ARG A 19 -5.87 -4.72 -16.65
CA ARG A 19 -6.84 -5.10 -17.72
C ARG A 19 -6.57 -4.40 -19.05
N VAL A 20 -6.33 -3.09 -19.03
CA VAL A 20 -6.08 -2.30 -20.24
C VAL A 20 -4.70 -2.62 -20.82
N GLN A 21 -3.67 -2.60 -19.99
CA GLN A 21 -2.30 -2.87 -20.44
C GLN A 21 -2.14 -4.29 -21.01
N ASN A 22 -2.78 -5.29 -20.40
CA ASN A 22 -2.73 -6.66 -20.89
C ASN A 22 -3.36 -6.82 -22.28
N LYS A 23 -4.45 -6.10 -22.57
CA LYS A 23 -5.04 -6.11 -23.91
C LYS A 23 -4.05 -5.61 -24.96
N LEU A 24 -3.35 -4.51 -24.67
CA LEU A 24 -2.33 -3.96 -25.56
C LEU A 24 -1.13 -4.90 -25.71
N LEU A 25 -0.66 -5.49 -24.61
CA LEU A 25 0.44 -6.46 -24.64
C LEU A 25 0.09 -7.70 -25.47
N PHE A 26 -1.10 -8.27 -25.32
CA PHE A 26 -1.53 -9.41 -26.13
C PHE A 26 -1.70 -9.04 -27.60
N ALA A 27 -2.23 -7.86 -27.92
CA ALA A 27 -2.32 -7.37 -29.29
C ALA A 27 -0.93 -7.22 -29.92
N CYS A 28 0.02 -6.61 -29.21
CA CYS A 28 1.42 -6.49 -29.67
C CYS A 28 2.10 -7.86 -29.81
N ALA A 29 1.87 -8.78 -28.88
CA ALA A 29 2.41 -10.14 -28.97
C ALA A 29 1.86 -10.89 -30.19
N ALA A 30 0.55 -10.80 -30.44
CA ALA A 30 -0.08 -11.40 -31.61
C ALA A 30 0.48 -10.82 -32.92
N LEU A 31 0.67 -9.49 -32.98
CA LEU A 31 1.26 -8.82 -34.15
C LEU A 31 2.71 -9.30 -34.39
N MET A 32 3.54 -9.33 -33.36
CA MET A 32 4.93 -9.82 -33.46
C MET A 32 4.97 -11.31 -33.86
N GLY A 33 4.09 -12.12 -33.27
CA GLY A 33 3.98 -13.55 -33.63
C GLY A 33 3.57 -13.76 -35.05
N ALA A 34 2.57 -13.03 -35.55
CA ALA A 34 2.14 -13.09 -36.94
C ALA A 34 3.26 -12.65 -37.90
N ALA A 35 3.97 -11.56 -37.59
CA ALA A 35 5.11 -11.09 -38.37
C ALA A 35 6.26 -12.12 -38.39
N ALA A 36 6.55 -12.74 -37.24
CA ALA A 36 7.55 -13.79 -37.14
C ALA A 36 7.21 -15.02 -38.01
N LEU A 37 5.97 -15.50 -37.91
CA LEU A 37 5.49 -16.63 -38.72
C LEU A 37 5.51 -16.31 -40.21
N PHE A 38 5.06 -15.11 -40.58
CA PHE A 38 5.12 -14.63 -41.94
C PHE A 38 6.56 -14.65 -42.50
N THR A 39 7.51 -14.07 -41.73
CA THR A 39 8.92 -14.03 -42.12
C THR A 39 9.51 -15.43 -42.30
N LEU A 40 9.28 -16.33 -41.33
CA LEU A 40 9.76 -17.71 -41.38
C LEU A 40 9.13 -18.51 -42.53
N PHE A 41 7.85 -18.27 -42.84
CA PHE A 41 7.16 -18.94 -43.93
C PHE A 41 7.64 -18.45 -45.30
N GLU A 42 7.82 -17.14 -45.48
CA GLU A 42 8.30 -16.54 -46.74
C GLU A 42 9.72 -17.04 -47.07
N HIS A 43 10.61 -17.18 -46.09
CA HIS A 43 12.01 -17.58 -46.27
C HIS A 43 12.27 -19.09 -46.03
N ARG A 44 11.22 -19.92 -45.95
CA ARG A 44 11.35 -21.37 -45.70
C ARG A 44 12.17 -22.12 -46.73
N GLN A 45 12.18 -21.64 -47.98
CA GLN A 45 12.90 -22.30 -49.09
C GLN A 45 14.32 -21.75 -49.23
N SER A 46 14.53 -20.45 -49.04
CA SER A 46 15.83 -19.80 -49.16
C SER A 46 16.74 -20.05 -47.95
N LEU A 47 16.17 -20.35 -46.78
CA LEU A 47 16.87 -20.54 -45.51
C LEU A 47 17.88 -19.42 -45.23
N ASP A 48 17.55 -18.18 -45.64
CA ASP A 48 18.46 -17.06 -45.39
C ASP A 48 18.67 -16.88 -43.86
N PRO A 49 19.91 -17.02 -43.37
CA PRO A 49 20.22 -17.03 -41.93
C PRO A 49 19.83 -15.73 -41.24
N ILE A 50 19.88 -14.60 -41.95
CA ILE A 50 19.54 -13.28 -41.40
C ILE A 50 18.02 -13.16 -41.24
N ALA A 51 17.24 -13.53 -42.26
CA ALA A 51 15.79 -13.51 -42.20
C ALA A 51 15.24 -14.46 -41.13
N VAL A 52 15.84 -15.67 -41.04
CA VAL A 52 15.49 -16.64 -40.00
C VAL A 52 15.83 -16.11 -38.60
N ALA A 53 16.99 -15.49 -38.41
CA ALA A 53 17.37 -14.90 -37.14
C ALA A 53 16.42 -13.78 -36.71
N VAL A 54 16.03 -12.90 -37.60
CA VAL A 54 15.04 -11.84 -37.30
C VAL A 54 13.67 -12.44 -36.99
N GLY A 55 13.20 -13.44 -37.76
CA GLY A 55 11.94 -14.14 -37.51
C GLY A 55 11.93 -14.82 -36.13
N LEU A 56 13.00 -15.52 -35.74
CA LEU A 56 13.15 -16.13 -34.42
C LEU A 56 13.23 -15.07 -33.32
N GLY A 57 13.91 -13.94 -33.55
CA GLY A 57 13.96 -12.82 -32.64
C GLY A 57 12.58 -12.21 -32.37
N LEU A 58 11.78 -12.00 -33.42
CA LEU A 58 10.39 -11.53 -33.28
C LEU A 58 9.50 -12.56 -32.57
N LEU A 59 9.68 -13.86 -32.85
CA LEU A 59 8.96 -14.93 -32.16
C LEU A 59 9.29 -14.93 -30.67
N PHE A 60 10.57 -14.84 -30.32
CA PHE A 60 11.02 -14.76 -28.94
C PHE A 60 10.42 -13.51 -28.23
N ALA A 61 10.48 -12.35 -28.87
CA ALA A 61 9.89 -11.12 -28.33
C ALA A 61 8.35 -11.26 -28.13
N SER A 62 7.68 -11.92 -29.06
CA SER A 62 6.25 -12.24 -28.96
C SER A 62 5.95 -13.11 -27.74
N VAL A 63 6.70 -14.21 -27.58
CA VAL A 63 6.53 -15.14 -26.45
C VAL A 63 6.78 -14.45 -25.11
N VAL A 64 7.86 -13.65 -25.00
CA VAL A 64 8.18 -12.90 -23.76
C VAL A 64 7.08 -11.89 -23.43
N THR A 65 6.56 -11.19 -24.45
CA THR A 65 5.48 -10.22 -24.26
C THR A 65 4.17 -10.90 -23.84
N ALA A 66 3.81 -12.01 -24.51
CA ALA A 66 2.64 -12.82 -24.15
C ALA A 66 2.77 -13.42 -22.74
N ALA A 67 3.93 -13.96 -22.38
CA ALA A 67 4.20 -14.51 -21.06
C ALA A 67 4.08 -13.43 -19.97
N THR A 68 4.54 -12.19 -20.27
CA THR A 68 4.38 -11.05 -19.34
C THR A 68 2.91 -10.73 -19.12
N GLY A 69 2.10 -10.67 -20.18
CA GLY A 69 0.66 -10.48 -20.08
C GLY A 69 -0.04 -11.61 -19.31
N ALA A 70 0.31 -12.86 -19.61
CA ALA A 70 -0.26 -14.04 -18.94
C ALA A 70 0.09 -14.08 -17.43
N LYS A 71 1.33 -13.72 -17.07
CA LYS A 71 1.74 -13.60 -15.66
C LYS A 71 0.89 -12.55 -14.94
N ARG A 72 0.57 -11.44 -15.59
CA ARG A 72 -0.24 -10.36 -15.02
C ARG A 72 -1.73 -10.70 -14.94
N LEU A 73 -2.25 -11.56 -15.81
CA LEU A 73 -3.62 -12.08 -15.66
C LEU A 73 -3.78 -12.89 -14.37
N ARG A 74 -2.73 -13.62 -13.97
CA ARG A 74 -2.70 -14.39 -12.73
C ARG A 74 -2.29 -13.55 -11.53
N PHE A 75 -1.70 -12.39 -11.77
CA PHE A 75 -1.34 -11.48 -10.69
C PHE A 75 -2.59 -10.81 -10.15
N PHE A 76 -2.86 -11.10 -8.90
CA PHE A 76 -4.02 -10.60 -8.22
C PHE A 76 -3.59 -10.14 -6.83
N PHE A 77 -3.69 -8.84 -6.60
CA PHE A 77 -3.32 -8.27 -5.31
C PHE A 77 -4.28 -8.79 -4.24
N GLY A 78 -3.75 -9.32 -3.16
CA GLY A 78 -4.54 -9.82 -2.04
C GLY A 78 -5.22 -11.17 -2.24
N ARG A 79 -5.13 -11.80 -3.41
CA ARG A 79 -5.80 -13.08 -3.68
C ARG A 79 -5.18 -14.23 -2.88
N GLY A 80 -5.93 -14.75 -1.90
CA GLY A 80 -5.53 -15.89 -1.09
C GLY A 80 -4.30 -15.68 -0.21
N ARG A 81 -3.84 -14.43 -0.06
CA ARG A 81 -2.68 -14.07 0.76
C ARG A 81 -2.89 -12.72 1.42
N PRO A 82 -3.40 -12.66 2.63
CA PRO A 82 -3.53 -11.41 3.38
C PRO A 82 -2.21 -10.62 3.49
N ALA A 83 -1.09 -11.33 3.63
CA ALA A 83 0.26 -10.75 3.67
C ALA A 83 0.67 -9.99 2.40
N SER A 84 -0.03 -10.16 1.27
CA SER A 84 0.22 -9.42 0.04
C SER A 84 -0.58 -8.13 -0.08
N LEU A 85 -1.47 -7.87 0.87
CA LEU A 85 -2.35 -6.70 0.85
C LEU A 85 -1.60 -5.42 1.11
N ALA A 86 -0.83 -5.41 2.18
CA ALA A 86 0.05 -4.30 2.52
C ALA A 86 1.23 -4.87 3.30
N PRO A 87 2.45 -4.83 2.74
CA PRO A 87 3.63 -5.33 3.44
C PRO A 87 3.82 -4.72 4.82
N GLU A 88 3.36 -3.52 5.02
CA GLU A 88 3.37 -2.84 6.30
C GLU A 88 2.30 -3.33 7.28
N LEU A 89 1.22 -3.96 6.84
CA LEU A 89 0.22 -4.51 7.75
C LEU A 89 0.77 -5.64 8.63
N PRO A 90 1.47 -6.66 8.07
CA PRO A 90 2.11 -7.69 8.90
C PRO A 90 3.31 -7.15 9.69
N ASN A 91 4.08 -6.23 9.12
CA ASN A 91 5.23 -5.61 9.79
C ASN A 91 4.82 -4.52 10.78
N ALA A 92 3.59 -4.19 10.82
CA ALA A 92 3.01 -3.30 11.78
C ALA A 92 2.78 -3.99 13.10
N MET A 93 3.65 -4.89 13.42
CA MET A 93 3.73 -5.19 14.81
C MET A 93 3.77 -3.86 15.53
N VAL A 94 2.63 -3.61 16.04
CA VAL A 94 2.37 -2.88 17.22
C VAL A 94 3.57 -2.07 17.65
N GLY A 95 3.37 -0.81 17.62
CA GLY A 95 4.40 0.16 17.85
C GLY A 95 5.35 -0.24 18.93
N THR A 96 6.56 -0.18 18.57
CA THR A 96 7.56 0.15 19.55
C THR A 96 7.09 1.45 20.21
N SER A 97 7.31 1.59 21.51
CA SER A 97 7.01 2.81 22.28
C SER A 97 7.44 4.08 21.55
N ASP A 98 8.50 3.99 20.75
CA ASP A 98 9.06 5.09 19.97
C ASP A 98 8.16 5.53 18.80
N GLN A 99 7.50 4.59 18.12
CA GLN A 99 6.55 4.95 17.07
C GLN A 99 5.31 5.62 17.65
N ALA A 100 4.78 5.07 18.74
CA ALA A 100 3.63 5.64 19.43
C ALA A 100 3.95 7.06 19.93
N SER A 101 5.10 7.25 20.58
CA SER A 101 5.51 8.56 21.09
C SER A 101 5.69 9.60 19.97
N THR A 102 6.25 9.19 18.83
CA THR A 102 6.42 10.06 17.65
C THR A 102 5.08 10.45 17.05
N ILE A 103 4.16 9.50 16.90
CA ILE A 103 2.82 9.74 16.39
C ILE A 103 2.05 10.70 17.30
N LYS A 104 2.08 10.45 18.62
CA LYS A 104 1.43 11.30 19.61
C LYS A 104 1.95 12.73 19.58
N ARG A 105 3.26 12.90 19.46
CA ARG A 105 3.88 14.23 19.32
C ARG A 105 3.35 14.95 18.09
N ILE A 106 3.35 14.29 16.91
CA ILE A 106 2.84 14.88 15.66
C ILE A 106 1.36 15.27 15.80
N LEU A 107 0.54 14.42 16.42
CA LEU A 107 -0.88 14.70 16.62
C LEU A 107 -1.10 15.86 17.61
N ARG A 108 -0.32 15.92 18.68
CA ARG A 108 -0.43 16.98 19.71
C ARG A 108 0.06 18.34 19.19
N ASP A 109 1.17 18.34 18.45
CA ASP A 109 1.75 19.57 17.91
C ASP A 109 0.94 20.13 16.73
N GLY A 110 0.07 19.30 16.13
CA GLY A 110 -0.75 19.70 14.98
C GLY A 110 0.06 20.06 13.73
N ALA A 111 1.34 19.71 13.70
CA ALA A 111 2.28 20.10 12.67
C ALA A 111 2.71 18.90 11.82
N LEU A 112 2.25 18.86 10.57
CA LEU A 112 2.79 17.93 9.58
C LEU A 112 4.06 18.53 8.99
N THR A 113 5.19 17.90 9.26
CA THR A 113 6.44 18.25 8.62
C THR A 113 6.62 17.44 7.35
N TYR A 114 6.62 18.13 6.22
CA TYR A 114 6.95 17.51 4.94
C TYR A 114 8.45 17.70 4.67
N PRO A 115 9.13 16.66 4.14
CA PRO A 115 10.55 16.79 3.82
C PRO A 115 10.72 17.82 2.68
N GLU A 116 11.47 18.86 2.94
CA GLU A 116 11.84 19.83 1.93
C GLU A 116 12.78 19.21 0.88
N PRO A 117 12.72 19.70 -0.38
CA PRO A 117 13.61 19.22 -1.42
C PRO A 117 15.06 19.62 -1.08
N ALA A 118 15.90 18.61 -0.83
CA ALA A 118 17.29 18.82 -0.41
C ALA A 118 18.22 19.28 -1.55
N ARG A 119 17.76 19.24 -2.82
CA ARG A 119 18.59 19.47 -3.99
C ARG A 119 17.98 20.49 -4.93
N ALA A 120 18.81 21.32 -5.59
CA ALA A 120 18.35 22.35 -6.52
C ALA A 120 17.45 21.81 -7.64
N ILE A 121 17.79 20.65 -8.21
CA ILE A 121 17.01 20.01 -9.29
C ILE A 121 15.64 19.54 -8.76
N GLU A 122 15.61 18.98 -7.56
CA GLU A 122 14.35 18.62 -6.90
C GLU A 122 13.52 19.88 -6.62
N GLY A 123 14.17 20.99 -6.22
CA GLY A 123 13.52 22.28 -6.02
C GLY A 123 12.78 22.78 -7.26
N VAL A 124 13.34 22.61 -8.46
CA VAL A 124 12.67 22.96 -9.72
C VAL A 124 11.40 22.13 -9.93
N LEU A 125 11.47 20.80 -9.67
CA LEU A 125 10.30 19.93 -9.79
C LEU A 125 9.19 20.35 -8.82
N TYR A 126 9.55 20.62 -7.56
CA TYR A 126 8.59 21.05 -6.54
C TYR A 126 8.03 22.45 -6.78
N HIS A 127 8.83 23.32 -7.40
CA HIS A 127 8.33 24.64 -7.84
C HIS A 127 7.28 24.51 -8.95
N TRP A 128 7.48 23.60 -9.92
CA TRP A 128 6.50 23.36 -10.98
C TRP A 128 5.26 22.63 -10.49
N VAL A 129 5.42 21.74 -9.51
CA VAL A 129 4.32 20.94 -8.96
C VAL A 129 4.34 21.01 -7.42
N PRO A 130 3.88 22.14 -6.82
CA PRO A 130 3.90 22.31 -5.36
C PRO A 130 3.15 21.22 -4.60
N ARG A 131 2.09 20.67 -5.21
CA ARG A 131 1.29 19.57 -4.63
C ARG A 131 2.09 18.28 -4.42
N LEU A 132 3.25 18.16 -5.05
CA LEU A 132 4.10 16.98 -4.88
C LEU A 132 4.64 16.87 -3.46
N ILE A 133 4.77 17.98 -2.73
CA ILE A 133 5.25 18.02 -1.34
C ILE A 133 4.35 17.21 -0.40
N THR A 134 3.06 17.22 -0.65
CA THR A 134 2.04 16.53 0.15
C THR A 134 1.71 15.13 -0.37
N ALA A 135 2.28 14.73 -1.50
CA ALA A 135 2.04 13.42 -2.09
C ALA A 135 2.72 12.31 -1.26
N PRO A 136 2.20 11.07 -1.32
CA PRO A 136 2.84 9.94 -0.70
C PRO A 136 4.29 9.77 -1.15
N LEU A 137 5.19 9.41 -0.22
CA LEU A 137 6.64 9.31 -0.47
C LEU A 137 6.99 8.46 -1.70
N ALA A 138 6.26 7.36 -1.93
CA ALA A 138 6.49 6.51 -3.10
C ALA A 138 6.23 7.23 -4.43
N ILE A 139 5.25 8.14 -4.47
CA ILE A 139 4.96 8.96 -5.65
C ILE A 139 6.01 10.06 -5.81
N GLN A 140 6.41 10.71 -4.71
CA GLN A 140 7.49 11.68 -4.73
C GLN A 140 8.77 11.08 -5.31
N GLU A 141 9.16 9.89 -4.82
CA GLU A 141 10.34 9.17 -5.31
C GLU A 141 10.23 8.80 -6.78
N GLN A 142 9.08 8.31 -7.21
CA GLN A 142 8.85 7.97 -8.62
C GLN A 142 8.89 9.22 -9.51
N ALA A 143 8.31 10.34 -9.07
CA ALA A 143 8.36 11.60 -9.78
C ALA A 143 9.78 12.16 -9.87
N LYS A 144 10.56 12.10 -8.78
CA LYS A 144 11.98 12.49 -8.77
C LYS A 144 12.78 11.66 -9.77
N VAL A 145 12.64 10.34 -9.76
CA VAL A 145 13.34 9.44 -10.70
C VAL A 145 12.97 9.76 -12.14
N ALA A 146 11.68 9.94 -12.45
CA ALA A 146 11.23 10.30 -13.80
C ALA A 146 11.78 11.66 -14.24
N PHE A 147 11.76 12.66 -13.33
CA PHE A 147 12.27 13.99 -13.61
C PHE A 147 13.79 14.00 -13.84
N TYR A 148 14.56 13.29 -13.02
CA TYR A 148 16.00 13.12 -13.25
C TYR A 148 16.32 12.44 -14.58
N ASN A 149 15.55 11.43 -14.97
CA ASN A 149 15.71 10.78 -16.27
C ASN A 149 15.36 11.75 -17.41
N LEU A 150 14.32 12.57 -17.25
CA LEU A 150 13.97 13.61 -18.22
C LEU A 150 15.10 14.63 -18.39
N CYS A 151 15.64 15.15 -17.29
CA CYS A 151 16.78 16.07 -17.31
C CYS A 151 18.00 15.43 -17.99
N ALA A 152 18.30 14.18 -17.67
CA ALA A 152 19.43 13.46 -18.26
C ALA A 152 19.25 13.24 -19.77
N MET A 153 18.05 12.86 -20.22
CA MET A 153 17.74 12.71 -21.65
C MET A 153 17.80 14.06 -22.38
N LEU A 154 17.28 15.15 -21.78
CA LEU A 154 17.40 16.50 -22.35
C LEU A 154 18.86 16.93 -22.47
N VAL A 155 19.67 16.76 -21.41
CA VAL A 155 21.09 17.09 -21.46
C VAL A 155 21.80 16.27 -22.54
N THR A 156 21.50 14.99 -22.65
CA THR A 156 22.08 14.11 -23.68
C THR A 156 21.66 14.56 -25.09
N ALA A 157 20.40 14.90 -25.30
CA ALA A 157 19.89 15.36 -26.59
C ALA A 157 20.51 16.70 -27.00
N VAL A 158 20.55 17.68 -26.09
CA VAL A 158 21.16 19.01 -26.35
C VAL A 158 22.66 18.85 -26.58
N SER A 159 23.36 18.07 -25.76
CA SER A 159 24.78 17.84 -25.93
C SER A 159 25.11 17.14 -27.24
N PHE A 160 24.28 16.18 -27.68
CA PHE A 160 24.42 15.54 -28.99
C PHE A 160 24.26 16.56 -30.12
N ALA A 161 23.22 17.41 -30.07
CA ALA A 161 22.99 18.43 -31.09
C ALA A 161 24.14 19.43 -31.16
N LEU A 162 24.63 19.90 -30.00
CA LEU A 162 25.77 20.82 -29.92
C LEU A 162 27.07 20.17 -30.40
N ALA A 163 27.36 18.94 -29.95
CA ALA A 163 28.55 18.25 -30.38
C ALA A 163 28.54 17.92 -31.86
N TRP A 164 27.39 17.53 -32.41
CA TRP A 164 27.23 17.30 -33.84
C TRP A 164 27.48 18.56 -34.68
N GLY A 165 26.95 19.71 -34.23
CA GLY A 165 27.14 21.00 -34.91
C GLY A 165 28.53 21.58 -34.81
N LEU A 166 29.20 21.48 -33.64
CA LEU A 166 30.48 22.12 -33.38
C LEU A 166 31.67 21.22 -33.75
N PHE A 167 31.60 19.90 -33.53
CA PHE A 167 32.76 19.00 -33.65
C PHE A 167 32.52 17.88 -34.68
N GLY A 168 31.37 17.86 -35.36
CA GLY A 168 30.97 16.81 -36.28
C GLY A 168 31.73 16.83 -37.61
N THR A 169 32.95 16.34 -37.63
CA THR A 169 33.62 15.97 -38.89
C THR A 169 33.05 14.65 -39.40
N GLU A 170 33.11 14.39 -40.71
CA GLU A 170 32.59 13.13 -41.29
C GLU A 170 33.21 11.89 -40.65
N ALA A 171 34.50 11.93 -40.30
CA ALA A 171 35.22 10.84 -39.69
C ALA A 171 34.81 10.61 -38.19
N SER A 172 34.43 11.64 -37.46
CA SER A 172 34.06 11.54 -36.02
C SER A 172 32.57 11.26 -35.79
N ARG A 173 31.71 11.56 -36.76
CA ARG A 173 30.24 11.43 -36.64
C ARG A 173 29.76 10.05 -36.19
N PRO A 174 30.25 8.91 -36.75
CA PRO A 174 29.80 7.59 -36.33
C PRO A 174 30.13 7.28 -34.86
N LEU A 175 31.34 7.59 -34.40
CA LEU A 175 31.77 7.35 -33.02
C LEU A 175 31.03 8.21 -32.02
N MET A 176 30.79 9.49 -32.37
CA MET A 176 29.97 10.39 -31.55
C MET A 176 28.54 9.86 -31.42
N SER A 177 27.92 9.48 -32.53
CA SER A 177 26.58 8.93 -32.53
C SER A 177 26.48 7.67 -31.69
N MET A 178 27.49 6.77 -31.76
CA MET A 178 27.56 5.55 -30.97
C MET A 178 27.66 5.86 -29.48
N ALA A 179 28.49 6.82 -29.08
CA ALA A 179 28.63 7.23 -27.68
C ALA A 179 27.30 7.78 -27.12
N TYR A 180 26.66 8.70 -27.85
CA TYR A 180 25.37 9.24 -27.42
C TYR A 180 24.24 8.22 -27.47
N PHE A 181 24.27 7.27 -28.40
CA PHE A 181 23.34 6.14 -28.42
C PHE A 181 23.51 5.30 -27.14
N ALA A 182 24.75 4.96 -26.77
CA ALA A 182 25.03 4.21 -25.54
C ALA A 182 24.54 4.96 -24.29
N PHE A 183 24.76 6.27 -24.19
CA PHE A 183 24.21 7.10 -23.11
C PHE A 183 22.68 7.07 -23.08
N GLY A 184 22.02 7.26 -24.21
CA GLY A 184 20.55 7.23 -24.30
C GLY A 184 19.98 5.87 -23.87
N VAL A 185 20.57 4.76 -24.33
CA VAL A 185 20.20 3.41 -23.91
C VAL A 185 20.42 3.22 -22.41
N PHE A 186 21.55 3.69 -21.88
CA PHE A 186 21.83 3.61 -20.44
C PHE A 186 20.78 4.30 -19.60
N PHE A 187 20.34 5.52 -19.97
CA PHE A 187 19.29 6.23 -19.25
C PHE A 187 17.93 5.57 -19.35
N LEU A 188 17.60 4.96 -20.48
CA LEU A 188 16.34 4.23 -20.65
C LEU A 188 16.34 2.89 -19.90
N LEU A 189 17.47 2.18 -19.87
CA LEU A 189 17.55 0.88 -19.21
C LEU A 189 17.72 0.98 -17.70
N ARG A 190 18.37 2.04 -17.20
CA ARG A 190 18.66 2.20 -15.78
C ARG A 190 17.43 2.06 -14.87
N PRO A 191 16.29 2.76 -15.11
CA PRO A 191 15.09 2.60 -14.28
C PRO A 191 14.41 1.25 -14.48
N VAL A 192 14.75 0.55 -15.54
CA VAL A 192 14.20 -0.78 -15.87
C VAL A 192 14.94 -1.88 -15.12
N VAL A 193 16.26 -1.73 -14.98
CA VAL A 193 17.13 -2.75 -14.38
C VAL A 193 17.24 -2.57 -12.86
N SER A 194 17.41 -1.33 -12.40
CA SER A 194 17.49 -1.04 -10.97
C SER A 194 16.10 -0.91 -10.37
N ALA A 195 15.71 -1.83 -9.51
CA ALA A 195 14.54 -1.68 -8.65
C ALA A 195 14.75 -0.61 -7.55
N GLY A 196 15.99 -0.15 -7.38
CA GLY A 196 16.38 0.84 -6.40
C GLY A 196 16.37 2.26 -6.97
N THR A 197 16.13 3.22 -6.10
CA THR A 197 16.16 4.67 -6.33
C THR A 197 17.59 5.16 -6.57
N ALA A 198 18.23 4.72 -7.66
CA ALA A 198 19.52 5.25 -8.05
C ALA A 198 19.34 6.70 -8.51
N ARG A 199 19.35 7.61 -7.55
CA ARG A 199 19.23 9.06 -7.78
C ARG A 199 20.48 9.55 -8.48
N LEU A 200 20.30 10.24 -9.60
CA LEU A 200 21.37 11.07 -10.14
C LEU A 200 21.60 12.20 -9.15
N THR A 201 22.82 12.31 -8.63
CA THR A 201 23.22 13.45 -7.83
C THR A 201 23.44 14.66 -8.74
N THR A 202 23.35 15.88 -8.20
CA THR A 202 23.69 17.08 -8.95
C THR A 202 25.11 16.99 -9.52
N ALA A 203 26.04 16.42 -8.74
CA ALA A 203 27.40 16.16 -9.19
C ALA A 203 27.46 15.18 -10.38
N SER A 204 26.65 14.13 -10.39
CA SER A 204 26.62 13.19 -11.52
C SER A 204 25.97 13.79 -12.78
N LEU A 205 25.04 14.73 -12.65
CA LEU A 205 24.50 15.47 -13.79
C LEU A 205 25.53 16.46 -14.35
N VAL A 206 26.25 17.16 -13.48
CA VAL A 206 27.36 18.05 -13.90
C VAL A 206 28.46 17.22 -14.56
N ALA A 207 28.84 16.09 -14.00
CA ALA A 207 29.81 15.17 -14.62
C ALA A 207 29.33 14.67 -15.98
N LEU A 208 28.04 14.32 -16.11
CA LEU A 208 27.44 13.95 -17.38
C LEU A 208 27.54 15.08 -18.41
N LEU A 209 27.20 16.31 -18.00
CA LEU A 209 27.31 17.50 -18.84
C LEU A 209 28.78 17.71 -19.29
N ALA A 210 29.72 17.60 -18.37
CA ALA A 210 31.15 17.73 -18.68
C ALA A 210 31.61 16.65 -19.67
N VAL A 211 31.26 15.40 -19.45
CA VAL A 211 31.56 14.29 -20.37
C VAL A 211 30.88 14.49 -21.72
N ALA A 212 29.64 14.97 -21.74
CA ALA A 212 28.90 15.24 -22.98
C ALA A 212 29.49 16.38 -23.81
N ILE A 213 30.14 17.37 -23.19
CA ILE A 213 30.82 18.48 -23.88
C ILE A 213 32.25 18.12 -24.25
N LEU A 214 33.01 17.53 -23.32
CA LEU A 214 34.42 17.18 -23.54
C LEU A 214 34.61 15.88 -24.33
N GLY A 215 33.65 14.95 -24.21
CA GLY A 215 33.68 13.64 -24.89
C GLY A 215 33.82 13.76 -26.40
N PRO A 216 33.07 14.63 -27.10
CA PRO A 216 33.21 14.83 -28.54
C PRO A 216 34.59 15.34 -28.97
N ALA A 217 35.20 16.23 -28.19
CA ALA A 217 36.56 16.70 -28.45
C ALA A 217 37.58 15.56 -28.32
N LEU A 218 37.43 14.72 -27.29
CA LEU A 218 38.28 13.52 -27.09
C LEU A 218 38.02 12.49 -28.19
N VAL A 219 36.77 12.25 -28.59
CA VAL A 219 36.42 11.34 -29.70
C VAL A 219 36.98 11.84 -31.01
N GLY A 220 37.00 13.16 -31.27
CA GLY A 220 37.65 13.75 -32.43
C GLY A 220 39.16 13.57 -32.47
N LEU A 221 39.83 13.56 -31.32
CA LEU A 221 41.22 13.23 -31.15
C LEU A 221 41.53 11.73 -31.37
N ILE A 222 40.71 10.87 -30.78
CA ILE A 222 40.85 9.41 -30.88
C ILE A 222 40.49 8.92 -32.29
N SER A 223 39.51 9.52 -32.96
CA SER A 223 39.12 9.12 -34.32
C SER A 223 40.24 9.31 -35.37
N ARG A 224 41.19 10.22 -35.10
CA ARG A 224 42.36 10.41 -35.95
C ARG A 224 43.38 9.25 -35.83
N ALA A 225 43.33 8.53 -34.72
CA ALA A 225 44.26 7.43 -34.43
C ALA A 225 43.65 6.05 -34.69
N LEU A 226 42.37 5.93 -34.91
CA LEU A 226 41.68 4.66 -35.17
C LEU A 226 41.54 4.38 -36.66
N PRO A 227 41.75 3.10 -37.10
CA PRO A 227 41.45 2.69 -38.48
C PRO A 227 39.99 2.93 -38.77
N GLN A 228 39.68 3.26 -40.04
CA GLN A 228 38.33 3.63 -40.49
C GLN A 228 37.30 2.59 -40.03
N VAL A 229 36.44 2.99 -39.09
CA VAL A 229 35.28 2.19 -38.69
C VAL A 229 34.27 2.20 -39.85
N PRO A 230 33.68 1.06 -40.21
CA PRO A 230 32.67 1.02 -41.27
C PRO A 230 31.59 2.06 -41.00
N GLN A 231 31.25 2.83 -42.02
CA GLN A 231 30.33 3.95 -41.95
C GLN A 231 28.90 3.47 -41.69
N ILE A 232 28.61 3.11 -40.46
CA ILE A 232 27.23 2.93 -40.00
C ILE A 232 26.74 4.34 -39.65
N SER A 233 25.81 4.88 -40.45
CA SER A 233 25.22 6.20 -40.16
C SER A 233 24.29 6.09 -38.95
N LEU A 234 24.85 6.17 -37.76
CA LEU A 234 24.13 6.07 -36.48
C LEU A 234 23.38 7.36 -36.11
N ALA A 235 23.65 8.48 -36.81
CA ALA A 235 23.03 9.76 -36.48
C ALA A 235 21.50 9.73 -36.50
N PRO A 236 20.83 9.21 -37.55
CA PRO A 236 19.36 9.11 -37.54
C PRO A 236 18.83 8.21 -36.44
N GLN A 237 19.56 7.15 -36.11
CA GLN A 237 19.17 6.22 -35.05
C GLN A 237 19.33 6.84 -33.68
N THR A 238 20.41 7.60 -33.46
CA THR A 238 20.63 8.35 -32.22
C THR A 238 19.56 9.41 -32.01
N THR A 239 19.21 10.17 -33.04
CA THR A 239 18.12 11.16 -32.95
C THR A 239 16.77 10.52 -32.71
N MET A 240 16.45 9.40 -33.35
CA MET A 240 15.23 8.63 -33.09
C MET A 240 15.18 8.12 -31.64
N LEU A 241 16.30 7.58 -31.12
CA LEU A 241 16.38 7.15 -29.72
C LEU A 241 16.14 8.31 -28.77
N LEU A 242 16.84 9.41 -28.95
CA LEU A 242 16.73 10.57 -28.07
C LEU A 242 15.31 11.18 -28.13
N ALA A 243 14.72 11.33 -29.31
CA ALA A 243 13.39 11.87 -29.47
C ALA A 243 12.33 10.93 -28.86
N SER A 244 12.32 9.64 -29.25
CA SER A 244 11.34 8.67 -28.76
C SER A 244 11.50 8.40 -27.26
N GLY A 245 12.73 8.33 -26.78
CA GLY A 245 13.04 8.17 -25.35
C GLY A 245 12.61 9.37 -24.53
N LEU A 246 12.83 10.59 -25.00
CA LEU A 246 12.40 11.82 -24.36
C LEU A 246 10.87 11.86 -24.18
N VAL A 247 10.13 11.54 -25.25
CA VAL A 247 8.67 11.47 -25.21
C VAL A 247 8.22 10.40 -24.21
N ALA A 248 8.83 9.21 -24.22
CA ALA A 248 8.49 8.14 -23.27
C ALA A 248 8.73 8.58 -21.81
N VAL A 249 9.86 9.20 -21.50
CA VAL A 249 10.18 9.67 -20.13
C VAL A 249 9.26 10.83 -19.73
N ALA A 250 8.95 11.75 -20.64
CA ALA A 250 7.98 12.83 -20.40
C ALA A 250 6.58 12.29 -20.07
N LEU A 251 6.12 11.25 -20.80
CA LEU A 251 4.86 10.58 -20.51
C LEU A 251 4.88 9.84 -19.17
N VAL A 252 6.01 9.21 -18.80
CA VAL A 252 6.16 8.59 -17.47
C VAL A 252 6.06 9.64 -16.38
N LEU A 253 6.72 10.79 -16.54
CA LEU A 253 6.64 11.89 -15.59
C LEU A 253 5.20 12.42 -15.50
N ALA A 254 4.55 12.70 -16.63
CA ALA A 254 3.17 13.16 -16.67
C ALA A 254 2.20 12.17 -16.01
N ALA A 255 2.34 10.87 -16.32
CA ALA A 255 1.54 9.81 -15.69
C ALA A 255 1.76 9.73 -14.17
N THR A 256 2.99 9.97 -13.69
CA THR A 256 3.30 9.99 -12.26
C THR A 256 2.71 11.23 -11.57
N LEU A 257 2.83 12.40 -12.20
CA LEU A 257 2.30 13.66 -11.66
C LEU A 257 0.76 13.70 -11.65
N GLU A 258 0.12 13.02 -12.58
CA GLU A 258 -1.34 12.86 -12.61
C GLU A 258 -1.87 12.05 -11.41
N GLN A 259 -0.99 11.25 -10.77
CA GLN A 259 -1.32 10.50 -9.56
C GLN A 259 -1.33 11.36 -8.29
N VAL A 260 -0.85 12.60 -8.36
CA VAL A 260 -0.80 13.51 -7.20
C VAL A 260 -2.18 14.11 -6.99
N GLN A 261 -2.78 13.79 -5.85
CA GLN A 261 -4.06 14.38 -5.43
C GLN A 261 -3.81 15.66 -4.61
N PRO A 262 -4.75 16.62 -4.62
CA PRO A 262 -4.68 17.72 -3.69
C PRO A 262 -4.76 17.18 -2.26
N PRO A 263 -3.97 17.74 -1.31
CA PRO A 263 -4.06 17.33 0.08
C PRO A 263 -5.46 17.66 0.62
N PRO A 264 -6.04 16.79 1.44
CA PRO A 264 -7.24 17.14 2.18
C PRO A 264 -6.94 18.29 3.14
N PRO A 265 -7.94 19.08 3.52
CA PRO A 265 -7.76 20.19 4.45
C PRO A 265 -7.18 19.65 5.77
N THR A 266 -6.06 20.25 6.19
CA THR A 266 -5.41 19.93 7.45
C THR A 266 -5.86 20.91 8.50
N GLN A 267 -6.75 20.48 9.37
CA GLN A 267 -7.04 21.19 10.61
C GLN A 267 -6.94 20.16 11.72
N THR A 268 -6.31 20.51 12.81
CA THR A 268 -6.23 19.68 14.02
C THR A 268 -7.26 20.17 15.03
N SER A 269 -8.15 19.31 15.47
CA SER A 269 -8.94 19.55 16.64
C SER A 269 -8.81 18.39 17.61
N ALA A 270 -8.64 18.73 18.87
CA ALA A 270 -8.84 17.81 19.96
C ALA A 270 -10.20 18.18 20.57
N ARG A 271 -11.14 17.25 20.61
CA ARG A 271 -12.41 17.49 21.28
C ARG A 271 -12.30 17.05 22.73
N GLN A 272 -12.78 17.91 23.62
CA GLN A 272 -12.99 17.61 25.02
C GLN A 272 -14.48 17.45 25.27
N SER A 273 -14.87 16.31 25.86
CA SER A 273 -16.23 16.13 26.36
C SER A 273 -16.16 15.68 27.83
N ARG A 274 -16.98 16.30 28.68
CA ARG A 274 -17.07 15.94 30.08
C ARG A 274 -18.42 15.27 30.34
N VAL A 275 -18.37 14.03 30.78
CA VAL A 275 -19.57 13.20 30.92
C VAL A 275 -19.47 12.38 32.21
N SER A 276 -20.63 12.16 32.85
CA SER A 276 -20.78 11.23 33.98
C SER A 276 -21.54 9.98 33.51
N LEU A 277 -20.96 8.80 33.71
CA LEU A 277 -21.48 7.53 33.20
C LEU A 277 -21.45 6.45 34.28
N ASN A 278 -22.53 5.67 34.41
CA ASN A 278 -22.61 4.54 35.33
C ASN A 278 -21.92 3.27 34.81
N VAL A 279 -20.75 3.45 34.20
CA VAL A 279 -19.97 2.36 33.58
C VAL A 279 -18.53 2.49 34.05
N PRO A 280 -17.83 1.39 34.34
CA PRO A 280 -16.43 1.46 34.71
C PRO A 280 -15.56 1.96 33.54
N PRO A 281 -14.51 2.75 33.84
CA PRO A 281 -13.65 3.35 32.81
C PRO A 281 -13.01 2.33 31.85
N SER A 282 -12.67 1.16 32.36
CA SER A 282 -12.09 0.08 31.53
C SER A 282 -13.04 -0.41 30.45
N LEU A 283 -14.34 -0.52 30.79
CA LEU A 283 -15.35 -0.96 29.85
C LEU A 283 -15.63 0.08 28.75
N LEU A 284 -15.50 1.38 29.07
CA LEU A 284 -15.59 2.45 28.06
C LEU A 284 -14.43 2.37 27.06
N LEU A 285 -13.23 2.04 27.51
CA LEU A 285 -12.09 1.85 26.62
C LEU A 285 -12.24 0.59 25.74
N ASP A 286 -12.79 -0.50 26.33
CA ASP A 286 -13.07 -1.72 25.57
C ASP A 286 -14.14 -1.49 24.50
N GLU A 287 -15.18 -0.72 24.81
CA GLU A 287 -16.20 -0.36 23.85
C GLU A 287 -15.67 0.54 22.73
N LEU A 288 -14.80 1.50 23.05
CA LEU A 288 -14.12 2.31 22.07
C LEU A 288 -13.32 1.45 21.10
N GLU A 289 -12.56 0.49 21.63
CA GLU A 289 -11.79 -0.45 20.82
C GLU A 289 -12.70 -1.29 19.93
N ARG A 290 -13.80 -1.82 20.48
CA ARG A 290 -14.78 -2.59 19.73
C ARG A 290 -15.40 -1.77 18.60
N HIS A 291 -15.80 -0.54 18.88
CA HIS A 291 -16.39 0.36 17.87
C HIS A 291 -15.40 0.66 16.74
N LEU A 292 -14.14 0.90 17.06
CA LEU A 292 -13.10 1.08 16.04
C LEU A 292 -12.87 -0.19 15.22
N GLN A 293 -12.96 -1.37 15.83
CA GLN A 293 -12.84 -2.65 15.12
C GLN A 293 -14.02 -2.93 14.19
N GLU A 294 -15.22 -2.52 14.55
CA GLU A 294 -16.42 -2.67 13.71
C GLU A 294 -16.34 -1.89 12.38
N GLN A 295 -15.50 -0.87 12.31
CA GLN A 295 -15.24 -0.13 11.06
C GLN A 295 -14.46 -0.94 10.03
N TRP A 296 -13.92 -2.10 10.40
CA TRP A 296 -13.23 -3.02 9.49
C TRP A 296 -14.20 -4.01 8.86
N VAL A 297 -14.45 -3.84 7.57
CA VAL A 297 -15.43 -4.65 6.84
C VAL A 297 -14.94 -6.08 6.61
N GLU A 298 -13.65 -6.29 6.46
CA GLU A 298 -13.03 -7.58 6.07
C GLU A 298 -12.45 -8.35 7.26
N ARG A 299 -12.83 -8.06 8.48
CA ARG A 299 -12.28 -8.67 9.70
C ARG A 299 -10.76 -8.55 9.84
N ILE A 300 -10.15 -7.59 9.19
CA ILE A 300 -8.75 -7.26 9.39
C ILE A 300 -8.67 -6.44 10.69
N PRO A 301 -7.92 -6.87 11.70
CA PRO A 301 -7.87 -6.16 12.97
C PRO A 301 -7.21 -4.78 12.80
N ASN A 302 -7.63 -3.85 13.61
CA ASN A 302 -7.01 -2.53 13.72
C ASN A 302 -5.52 -2.67 14.07
N ARG A 303 -4.72 -1.75 13.57
CA ARG A 303 -3.33 -1.65 13.99
C ARG A 303 -3.26 -0.85 15.27
N ARG A 304 -2.79 -1.49 16.34
CA ARG A 304 -2.62 -0.84 17.64
C ARG A 304 -1.19 -0.35 17.83
N TYR A 305 -1.04 0.90 18.22
CA TYR A 305 0.25 1.51 18.55
C TYR A 305 0.46 1.62 20.06
N SER A 306 -0.61 1.93 20.82
CA SER A 306 -0.56 2.05 22.27
C SER A 306 -1.95 1.78 22.84
N ARG A 307 -1.99 1.08 23.96
CA ARG A 307 -3.17 0.94 24.80
C ARG A 307 -2.75 0.99 26.26
N ILE A 308 -3.31 1.92 27.00
CA ILE A 308 -3.18 2.03 28.45
C ILE A 308 -4.58 1.84 29.01
N SER A 309 -4.81 0.73 29.67
CA SER A 309 -6.09 0.47 30.32
C SER A 309 -6.18 1.26 31.63
N PRO A 310 -7.32 1.88 31.93
CA PRO A 310 -7.53 2.54 33.20
C PRO A 310 -7.35 1.58 34.35
N VAL A 311 -6.51 1.96 35.30
CA VAL A 311 -6.27 1.21 36.53
C VAL A 311 -7.16 1.78 37.61
N ILE A 312 -7.92 0.93 38.27
CA ILE A 312 -8.80 1.25 39.36
C ILE A 312 -8.22 0.61 40.61
N ASP A 313 -7.99 1.41 41.64
CA ASP A 313 -7.60 0.88 42.93
C ASP A 313 -8.86 0.44 43.71
N PRO A 314 -9.02 -0.87 43.96
CA PRO A 314 -10.21 -1.40 44.62
C PRO A 314 -10.31 -0.98 46.11
N GLN A 315 -9.23 -0.47 46.68
CA GLN A 315 -9.20 -0.01 48.09
C GLN A 315 -9.70 1.42 48.26
N LEU A 316 -9.75 2.20 47.14
CA LEU A 316 -10.20 3.58 47.17
C LEU A 316 -11.69 3.67 46.77
N HIS A 317 -12.47 4.41 47.59
CA HIS A 317 -13.87 4.69 47.25
C HIS A 317 -14.02 5.63 46.07
N ALA A 318 -13.04 6.44 45.79
CA ALA A 318 -12.94 7.32 44.63
C ALA A 318 -11.48 7.58 44.29
N GLY A 319 -11.17 7.72 43.00
CA GLY A 319 -9.81 8.01 42.55
C GLY A 319 -9.76 8.51 41.12
N PRO A 320 -8.64 9.06 40.74
CA PRO A 320 -8.40 9.40 39.34
C PRO A 320 -8.13 8.14 38.50
N PHE A 321 -8.47 8.20 37.21
CA PHE A 321 -8.05 7.20 36.25
C PHE A 321 -7.53 7.89 34.99
N ALA A 322 -6.64 7.21 34.29
CA ALA A 322 -6.17 7.58 32.96
C ALA A 322 -6.15 6.33 32.08
N GLY A 323 -6.66 6.49 30.88
CA GLY A 323 -6.65 5.47 29.84
C GLY A 323 -6.27 6.08 28.51
N GLU A 324 -5.74 5.27 27.63
CA GLU A 324 -5.30 5.72 26.32
C GLU A 324 -5.46 4.61 25.30
N LEU A 325 -5.90 4.99 24.09
CA LEU A 325 -5.92 4.12 22.93
C LEU A 325 -5.40 4.88 21.71
N LEU A 326 -4.39 4.34 21.07
CA LEU A 326 -3.87 4.83 19.79
C LEU A 326 -3.94 3.69 18.79
N GLU A 327 -4.89 3.78 17.90
CA GLU A 327 -5.17 2.76 16.89
C GLU A 327 -5.32 3.35 15.49
N GLU A 328 -4.98 2.54 14.51
CA GLU A 328 -5.22 2.80 13.11
C GLU A 328 -6.28 1.85 12.59
N THR A 329 -7.39 2.42 12.13
CA THR A 329 -8.50 1.71 11.53
C THR A 329 -8.45 1.91 10.03
N GLN A 330 -8.35 0.84 9.28
CA GLN A 330 -8.39 0.91 7.82
C GLN A 330 -9.86 0.90 7.37
N PRO A 331 -10.39 2.00 6.85
CA PRO A 331 -11.67 1.95 6.18
C PRO A 331 -11.55 1.04 4.96
N MET A 332 -12.69 0.54 4.49
CA MET A 332 -12.75 -0.29 3.29
C MET A 332 -11.81 0.28 2.22
N PRO A 333 -10.87 -0.49 1.68
CA PRO A 333 -10.05 -0.01 0.58
C PRO A 333 -11.02 0.50 -0.48
N MET A 334 -10.88 1.76 -0.87
CA MET A 334 -11.71 2.30 -1.95
C MET A 334 -11.53 1.37 -3.12
N ALA A 335 -12.61 0.72 -3.55
CA ALA A 335 -12.59 -0.16 -4.69
C ALA A 335 -11.95 0.63 -5.85
N HIS A 336 -10.68 0.36 -6.13
CA HIS A 336 -10.04 0.92 -7.28
C HIS A 336 -10.75 0.32 -8.48
N THR A 337 -11.70 1.07 -9.02
CA THR A 337 -12.35 0.72 -10.27
C THR A 337 -11.30 0.82 -11.37
N ALA A 338 -10.53 -0.25 -11.54
CA ALA A 338 -9.60 -0.34 -12.64
C ALA A 338 -10.42 -0.26 -13.94
N PRO A 339 -10.10 0.66 -14.85
CA PRO A 339 -10.86 0.82 -16.08
C PRO A 339 -10.81 -0.49 -16.88
N ALA A 340 -11.96 -0.90 -17.38
CA ALA A 340 -12.08 -2.13 -18.16
C ALA A 340 -11.73 -1.91 -19.64
N THR A 341 -11.90 -0.68 -20.16
CA THR A 341 -11.68 -0.31 -21.54
C THR A 341 -10.67 0.83 -21.68
N ILE A 342 -10.03 0.92 -22.86
CA ILE A 342 -9.07 2.00 -23.18
C ILE A 342 -9.77 3.36 -23.13
N VAL A 343 -11.02 3.45 -23.59
CA VAL A 343 -11.79 4.71 -23.60
C VAL A 343 -12.05 5.20 -22.17
N GLN A 344 -12.51 4.31 -21.29
CA GLN A 344 -12.69 4.64 -19.88
C GLN A 344 -11.39 5.08 -19.21
N ALA A 345 -10.27 4.42 -19.56
CA ALA A 345 -8.96 4.78 -19.03
C ALA A 345 -8.50 6.17 -19.51
N LEU A 346 -8.74 6.53 -20.77
CA LEU A 346 -8.44 7.87 -21.30
C LEU A 346 -9.32 8.97 -20.71
N GLN A 347 -10.58 8.66 -20.41
CA GLN A 347 -11.49 9.61 -19.75
C GLN A 347 -11.18 9.81 -18.27
N SER A 348 -10.57 8.81 -17.63
CA SER A 348 -10.18 8.90 -16.23
C SER A 348 -8.97 9.82 -16.05
N ARG A 349 -9.11 10.89 -15.26
CA ARG A 349 -8.03 11.83 -14.94
C ARG A 349 -6.78 11.12 -14.38
N ARG A 350 -6.97 10.05 -13.63
CA ARG A 350 -5.89 9.27 -13.01
C ARG A 350 -5.13 8.37 -13.99
N HIS A 351 -5.77 7.95 -15.09
CA HIS A 351 -5.23 6.92 -15.98
C HIS A 351 -4.94 7.42 -17.40
N ARG A 352 -5.22 8.69 -17.69
CA ARG A 352 -5.10 9.25 -19.04
C ARG A 352 -3.68 9.17 -19.59
N PHE A 353 -2.71 9.79 -18.91
CA PHE A 353 -1.32 9.75 -19.35
C PHE A 353 -0.69 8.37 -19.25
N LEU A 354 -1.14 7.56 -18.31
CA LEU A 354 -0.73 6.16 -18.20
C LEU A 354 -1.17 5.35 -19.42
N THR A 355 -2.41 5.56 -19.85
CA THR A 355 -2.94 4.92 -21.07
C THR A 355 -2.28 5.46 -22.32
N LEU A 356 -2.00 6.77 -22.39
CA LEU A 356 -1.26 7.37 -23.50
C LEU A 356 0.16 6.80 -23.61
N LEU A 357 0.84 6.56 -22.47
CA LEU A 357 2.14 5.91 -22.46
C LEU A 357 2.08 4.48 -23.00
N ASP A 358 1.07 3.69 -22.62
CA ASP A 358 0.90 2.33 -23.13
C ASP A 358 0.54 2.31 -24.61
N LEU A 359 -0.29 3.24 -25.09
CA LEU A 359 -0.62 3.39 -26.50
C LEU A 359 0.61 3.81 -27.31
N TYR A 360 1.40 4.75 -26.78
CA TYR A 360 2.65 5.17 -27.40
C TYR A 360 3.64 3.99 -27.50
N ALA A 361 3.80 3.22 -26.42
CA ALA A 361 4.64 2.03 -26.43
C ALA A 361 4.15 0.97 -27.44
N ALA A 362 2.83 0.77 -27.52
CA ALA A 362 2.24 -0.13 -28.51
C ALA A 362 2.49 0.37 -29.96
N LEU A 363 2.34 1.66 -30.20
CA LEU A 363 2.66 2.27 -31.49
C LEU A 363 4.12 2.04 -31.88
N LEU A 364 5.05 2.26 -30.96
CA LEU A 364 6.47 2.02 -31.20
C LEU A 364 6.76 0.53 -31.50
N MET A 365 6.05 -0.40 -30.86
CA MET A 365 6.15 -1.82 -31.20
C MET A 365 5.67 -2.12 -32.64
N VAL A 366 4.57 -1.50 -33.03
CA VAL A 366 4.05 -1.66 -34.42
C VAL A 366 5.07 -1.13 -35.44
N VAL A 367 5.65 0.05 -35.17
CA VAL A 367 6.70 0.63 -36.02
C VAL A 367 7.96 -0.26 -36.04
N ALA A 368 8.36 -0.81 -34.89
CA ALA A 368 9.50 -1.73 -34.82
C ALA A 368 9.30 -2.99 -35.68
N VAL A 369 8.11 -3.57 -35.62
CA VAL A 369 7.76 -4.74 -36.46
C VAL A 369 7.78 -4.33 -37.93
N GLY A 370 7.24 -3.17 -38.30
CA GLY A 370 7.30 -2.64 -39.67
C GLY A 370 8.73 -2.47 -40.19
N CYS A 371 9.61 -1.90 -39.37
CA CYS A 371 11.04 -1.78 -39.72
C CYS A 371 11.74 -3.14 -39.86
N ALA A 372 11.42 -4.09 -39.00
CA ALA A 372 11.98 -5.45 -39.07
C ALA A 372 11.53 -6.17 -40.36
N LEU A 373 10.25 -6.08 -40.71
CA LEU A 373 9.70 -6.66 -41.96
C LEU A 373 10.31 -6.00 -43.20
N ALA A 374 10.45 -4.66 -43.18
CA ALA A 374 11.10 -3.93 -44.28
C ALA A 374 12.56 -4.34 -44.44
N PHE A 375 13.27 -4.55 -43.33
CA PHE A 375 14.64 -5.06 -43.31
C PHE A 375 14.71 -6.46 -43.95
N VAL A 376 13.88 -7.39 -43.52
CA VAL A 376 13.86 -8.76 -44.08
C VAL A 376 13.58 -8.77 -45.58
N ARG A 377 12.63 -7.97 -46.06
CA ARG A 377 12.36 -7.85 -47.48
C ARG A 377 13.55 -7.32 -48.28
N SER A 378 14.33 -6.42 -47.73
CA SER A 378 15.50 -5.88 -48.40
C SER A 378 16.66 -6.87 -48.49
N VAL A 379 16.75 -7.82 -47.55
CA VAL A 379 17.76 -8.90 -47.56
C VAL A 379 17.57 -9.81 -48.76
N GLY A 380 16.31 -10.12 -49.14
CA GLY A 380 15.98 -10.96 -50.33
C GLY A 380 16.26 -10.29 -51.69
N GLY A 381 16.51 -8.98 -51.73
CA GLY A 381 16.71 -8.21 -52.96
C GLY A 381 18.15 -8.10 -53.47
N GLY A 382 19.15 -8.71 -52.82
CA GLY A 382 20.55 -8.74 -53.26
C GLY A 382 21.32 -7.40 -53.21
N GLY A 383 20.74 -6.37 -52.56
CA GLY A 383 21.36 -5.07 -52.36
C GLY A 383 22.08 -4.95 -51.02
N ASP A 384 22.67 -3.75 -50.74
CA ASP A 384 23.29 -3.44 -49.47
C ASP A 384 22.30 -3.58 -48.33
N LEU A 385 22.70 -4.30 -47.27
CA LEU A 385 21.89 -4.54 -46.07
C LEU A 385 21.57 -3.21 -45.34
N PRO A 386 20.32 -2.76 -45.28
CA PRO A 386 19.97 -1.52 -44.63
C PRO A 386 19.95 -1.68 -43.10
N LEU A 387 21.13 -1.90 -42.47
CA LEU A 387 21.30 -2.07 -41.03
C LEU A 387 20.62 -0.96 -40.20
N ARG A 388 20.39 0.20 -40.81
CA ARG A 388 19.63 1.31 -40.19
C ARG A 388 18.17 0.92 -39.86
N LEU A 389 17.51 0.03 -40.63
CA LEU A 389 16.17 -0.44 -40.32
C LEU A 389 16.17 -1.39 -39.12
N LEU A 390 17.15 -2.28 -39.04
CA LEU A 390 17.32 -3.17 -37.90
C LEU A 390 17.64 -2.37 -36.62
N GLY A 391 18.51 -1.36 -36.74
CA GLY A 391 18.78 -0.44 -35.65
C GLY A 391 17.57 0.34 -35.18
N ALA A 392 16.76 0.87 -36.11
CA ALA A 392 15.51 1.55 -35.79
C ALA A 392 14.50 0.60 -35.08
N ALA A 393 14.36 -0.63 -35.60
CA ALA A 393 13.50 -1.64 -34.97
C ALA A 393 13.94 -1.92 -33.51
N SER A 394 15.26 -2.07 -33.29
CA SER A 394 15.81 -2.30 -31.94
C SER A 394 15.54 -1.13 -31.00
N ILE A 395 15.71 0.12 -31.46
CA ILE A 395 15.44 1.33 -30.68
C ILE A 395 13.98 1.36 -30.25
N PHE A 396 13.06 1.20 -31.19
CA PHE A 396 11.63 1.28 -30.90
C PHE A 396 11.19 0.15 -29.96
N LEU A 397 11.74 -1.05 -30.09
CA LEU A 397 11.50 -2.14 -29.14
C LEU A 397 11.99 -1.82 -27.73
N VAL A 398 13.20 -1.26 -27.59
CA VAL A 398 13.76 -0.89 -26.30
C VAL A 398 12.92 0.21 -25.61
N VAL A 399 12.56 1.26 -26.37
CA VAL A 399 11.73 2.34 -25.83
C VAL A 399 10.33 1.86 -25.48
N ALA A 400 9.72 0.99 -26.32
CA ALA A 400 8.42 0.39 -26.03
C ALA A 400 8.47 -0.50 -24.78
N ALA A 401 9.50 -1.34 -24.64
CA ALA A 401 9.70 -2.17 -23.45
C ALA A 401 9.87 -1.31 -22.18
N PHE A 402 10.62 -0.21 -22.27
CA PHE A 402 10.72 0.77 -21.19
C PHE A 402 9.36 1.37 -20.83
N GLY A 403 8.59 1.85 -21.83
CA GLY A 403 7.27 2.41 -21.63
C GLY A 403 6.32 1.44 -20.92
N PHE A 404 6.18 0.22 -21.43
CA PHE A 404 5.33 -0.82 -20.82
C PHE A 404 5.79 -1.20 -19.42
N ARG A 405 7.10 -1.23 -19.14
CA ARG A 405 7.61 -1.56 -17.83
C ARG A 405 7.40 -0.42 -16.83
N ALA A 406 7.63 0.81 -17.24
CA ALA A 406 7.40 1.98 -16.41
C ALA A 406 5.89 2.11 -16.09
N SER A 407 5.02 2.00 -17.10
CA SER A 407 3.58 2.06 -16.90
C SER A 407 3.06 0.95 -16.00
N SER A 408 3.63 -0.26 -16.09
CA SER A 408 3.22 -1.39 -15.26
C SER A 408 3.40 -1.16 -13.76
N ARG A 409 4.40 -0.37 -13.36
CA ARG A 409 4.58 0.00 -11.95
C ARG A 409 3.42 0.88 -11.50
N LEU A 410 3.02 1.84 -12.34
CA LEU A 410 1.93 2.76 -12.04
C LEU A 410 0.56 2.08 -12.10
N TRP A 411 0.31 1.15 -13.04
CA TRP A 411 -0.90 0.33 -13.07
C TRP A 411 -1.03 -0.55 -11.83
N GLY A 412 0.07 -1.09 -11.34
CA GLY A 412 0.12 -1.93 -10.13
C GLY A 412 0.10 -1.13 -8.83
N ARG A 413 -0.24 0.15 -8.87
CA ARG A 413 -0.39 0.98 -7.68
C ARG A 413 -1.72 0.71 -6.99
N PHE A 414 -1.62 0.45 -5.69
CA PHE A 414 -2.75 0.39 -4.78
C PHE A 414 -2.59 1.43 -3.69
N ASP A 415 -3.64 2.19 -3.45
CA ASP A 415 -3.69 3.16 -2.37
C ASP A 415 -4.63 2.66 -1.29
N PHE A 416 -4.17 2.71 -0.08
CA PHE A 416 -4.95 2.42 1.11
C PHE A 416 -4.96 3.69 1.95
N ALA A 417 -6.13 4.05 2.41
CA ALA A 417 -6.28 5.11 3.39
C ALA A 417 -6.73 4.49 4.69
N SER A 418 -6.11 4.87 5.78
CA SER A 418 -6.52 4.51 7.11
C SER A 418 -6.68 5.74 7.98
N VAL A 419 -7.48 5.63 9.01
CA VAL A 419 -7.69 6.68 10.00
C VAL A 419 -6.99 6.28 11.27
N LEU A 420 -6.04 7.09 11.66
CA LEU A 420 -5.40 7.00 12.96
C LEU A 420 -6.26 7.75 13.96
N THR A 421 -6.64 7.08 15.03
CA THR A 421 -7.40 7.66 16.13
C THR A 421 -6.59 7.53 17.41
N TRP A 422 -6.34 8.64 18.05
CA TRP A 422 -5.75 8.69 19.38
C TRP A 422 -6.78 9.26 20.35
N VAL A 423 -7.09 8.49 21.36
CA VAL A 423 -8.01 8.87 22.41
C VAL A 423 -7.29 8.86 23.74
N GLU A 424 -7.34 9.97 24.43
CA GLU A 424 -6.98 10.07 25.84
C GLU A 424 -8.24 10.18 26.65
N MET A 425 -8.35 9.37 27.68
CA MET A 425 -9.48 9.30 28.59
C MET A 425 -8.96 9.53 30.02
N GLU A 426 -9.35 10.61 30.62
CA GLU A 426 -8.98 10.98 32.00
C GLU A 426 -10.25 11.28 32.80
N GLY A 427 -10.24 10.95 34.08
CA GLY A 427 -11.39 11.26 34.91
C GLY A 427 -11.29 10.76 36.33
N THR A 428 -12.43 10.71 37.00
CA THR A 428 -12.59 10.17 38.34
C THR A 428 -13.60 9.05 38.36
N TYR A 429 -13.31 8.01 39.11
CA TYR A 429 -14.25 6.93 39.36
C TYR A 429 -14.70 6.95 40.83
N GLN A 430 -15.87 6.39 41.08
CA GLN A 430 -16.38 6.06 42.40
C GLN A 430 -16.68 4.57 42.48
N THR A 431 -16.36 3.96 43.62
CA THR A 431 -16.72 2.60 43.94
C THR A 431 -17.80 2.60 45.01
N ALA A 432 -18.88 1.89 44.75
CA ALA A 432 -19.92 1.63 45.75
C ALA A 432 -19.87 0.15 46.13
N SER A 433 -19.74 -0.17 47.40
CA SER A 433 -19.90 -1.51 47.89
C SER A 433 -21.37 -1.78 48.20
N ILE A 434 -21.95 -2.78 47.57
CA ILE A 434 -23.26 -3.29 47.97
C ILE A 434 -23.01 -4.35 49.04
N GLY A 435 -23.13 -3.95 50.28
CA GLY A 435 -23.17 -4.90 51.38
C GLY A 435 -24.52 -5.59 51.43
N THR A 436 -24.58 -6.86 51.07
CA THR A 436 -25.69 -7.71 51.48
C THR A 436 -25.49 -8.03 52.96
N GLY A 437 -26.07 -7.18 53.80
CA GLY A 437 -26.03 -7.39 55.23
C GLY A 437 -26.91 -8.58 55.61
N ASN A 438 -26.31 -9.69 55.94
CA ASN A 438 -26.91 -10.73 56.78
C ASN A 438 -25.99 -10.92 57.99
N THR A 439 -26.27 -10.17 59.01
CA THR A 439 -25.48 -10.01 60.22
C THR A 439 -25.59 -11.21 61.20
N LEU A 440 -26.17 -12.31 60.81
CA LEU A 440 -26.46 -13.41 61.76
C LEU A 440 -25.49 -14.61 61.70
N THR A 441 -24.59 -14.70 60.75
CA THR A 441 -23.73 -15.91 60.66
C THR A 441 -22.28 -15.65 60.26
N GLY A 442 -21.65 -14.57 60.63
CA GLY A 442 -20.18 -14.46 60.64
C GLY A 442 -19.39 -14.96 59.41
N LYS A 443 -20.01 -15.14 58.25
CA LYS A 443 -19.34 -15.58 57.02
C LYS A 443 -18.98 -14.40 56.16
N VAL A 444 -17.76 -14.39 55.74
CA VAL A 444 -17.09 -13.44 54.89
C VAL A 444 -17.98 -12.96 53.73
N GLN A 445 -18.29 -11.68 53.77
CA GLN A 445 -19.01 -11.00 52.72
C GLN A 445 -18.10 -10.84 51.51
N SER A 446 -18.49 -11.37 50.36
CA SER A 446 -17.98 -10.91 49.09
C SER A 446 -18.64 -9.57 48.77
N SER A 447 -17.95 -8.50 48.96
CA SER A 447 -18.42 -7.18 48.58
C SER A 447 -18.33 -7.05 47.06
N ASN A 448 -19.48 -7.11 46.37
CA ASN A 448 -19.54 -6.73 44.96
C ASN A 448 -19.32 -5.20 44.89
N GLN A 449 -18.17 -4.81 44.39
CA GLN A 449 -17.90 -3.41 44.16
C GLN A 449 -18.45 -3.00 42.80
N ILE A 450 -19.33 -2.02 42.77
CA ILE A 450 -19.77 -1.35 41.57
C ILE A 450 -18.84 -0.18 41.34
N VAL A 451 -18.20 -0.14 40.19
CA VAL A 451 -17.36 0.98 39.76
C VAL A 451 -18.14 1.80 38.72
N ARG A 452 -18.30 3.08 38.98
CA ARG A 452 -18.88 4.03 38.03
C ARG A 452 -17.89 5.13 37.69
N THR A 453 -17.97 5.62 36.48
CA THR A 453 -17.23 6.81 36.04
C THR A 453 -18.02 8.05 36.49
N GLU A 454 -17.46 8.81 37.44
CA GLU A 454 -18.09 10.01 37.96
C GLU A 454 -17.89 11.20 37.02
N SER A 455 -16.69 11.36 36.53
CA SER A 455 -16.37 12.35 35.52
C SER A 455 -15.36 11.77 34.52
N MET A 456 -15.55 12.08 33.25
CA MET A 456 -14.66 11.67 32.19
C MET A 456 -14.41 12.84 31.24
N THR A 457 -13.17 13.08 30.96
CA THR A 457 -12.74 13.99 29.90
C THR A 457 -12.13 13.14 28.79
N LEU A 458 -12.71 13.22 27.61
CA LEU A 458 -12.26 12.54 26.40
C LEU A 458 -11.58 13.55 25.48
N ARG A 459 -10.34 13.27 25.08
CA ARG A 459 -9.66 14.02 24.04
C ARG A 459 -9.40 13.10 22.85
N VAL A 460 -9.80 13.53 21.67
CA VAL A 460 -9.71 12.71 20.47
C VAL A 460 -8.94 13.48 19.40
N TRP A 461 -7.88 12.86 18.90
CA TRP A 461 -7.14 13.32 17.73
C TRP A 461 -7.30 12.32 16.61
N ARG A 462 -7.48 12.82 15.40
CA ARG A 462 -7.55 11.96 14.22
C ARG A 462 -6.57 12.42 13.15
N ALA A 463 -6.00 11.46 12.46
CA ALA A 463 -5.13 11.70 11.32
C ALA A 463 -5.41 10.67 10.22
N ARG A 464 -5.18 11.06 8.98
CA ARG A 464 -5.21 10.16 7.85
C ARG A 464 -3.81 9.65 7.55
N ILE A 465 -3.68 8.35 7.47
CA ILE A 465 -2.48 7.69 6.97
C ILE A 465 -2.78 7.19 5.56
N GLU A 466 -1.92 7.53 4.62
CA GLU A 466 -1.95 6.94 3.29
C GLU A 466 -0.82 5.95 3.12
N SER A 467 -1.18 4.75 2.69
CA SER A 467 -0.26 3.69 2.32
C SER A 467 -0.36 3.49 0.81
N VAL A 468 0.78 3.60 0.13
CA VAL A 468 0.87 3.38 -1.31
C VAL A 468 1.76 2.19 -1.56
N VAL A 469 1.25 1.22 -2.31
CA VAL A 469 1.95 -0.01 -2.67
C VAL A 469 2.20 -0.03 -4.17
N PHE A 470 3.47 -0.20 -4.56
CA PHE A 470 3.92 -0.38 -5.94
C PHE A 470 4.60 -1.74 -6.07
N GLY A 471 3.87 -2.77 -6.43
CA GLY A 471 4.42 -4.12 -6.53
C GLY A 471 4.99 -4.62 -5.21
N LYS A 472 6.31 -4.51 -5.01
CA LYS A 472 7.00 -4.89 -3.76
C LYS A 472 7.33 -3.71 -2.86
N ASP A 473 7.30 -2.49 -3.40
CA ASP A 473 7.65 -1.28 -2.68
C ASP A 473 6.40 -0.69 -2.04
N SER A 474 6.51 -0.28 -0.79
CA SER A 474 5.43 0.36 -0.05
C SER A 474 5.95 1.57 0.71
N ALA A 475 5.11 2.58 0.85
CA ALA A 475 5.39 3.75 1.65
C ALA A 475 4.13 4.16 2.41
N ARG A 476 4.31 4.56 3.67
CA ARG A 476 3.27 5.07 4.56
C ARG A 476 3.66 6.43 5.09
N GLN A 477 2.68 7.31 5.16
CA GLN A 477 2.87 8.61 5.80
C GLN A 477 1.55 9.15 6.32
N ILE A 478 1.62 9.99 7.33
CA ILE A 478 0.50 10.82 7.77
C ILE A 478 0.35 11.93 6.73
N THR A 479 -0.81 12.00 6.07
CA THR A 479 -1.06 12.97 4.98
C THR A 479 -1.98 14.10 5.40
N ALA A 480 -2.79 13.90 6.43
CA ALA A 480 -3.69 14.90 6.94
C ALA A 480 -4.02 14.65 8.40
N MET A 481 -4.29 15.72 9.12
CA MET A 481 -4.90 15.67 10.44
C MET A 481 -6.30 16.25 10.31
N PHE A 482 -7.28 15.52 10.81
CA PHE A 482 -8.67 15.91 10.69
C PHE A 482 -9.11 16.76 11.85
N SER A 483 -9.84 17.77 11.52
CA SER A 483 -10.66 18.53 12.43
C SER A 483 -12.14 18.33 12.16
N THR A 484 -12.57 17.21 11.70
CA THR A 484 -14.02 17.01 11.64
C THR A 484 -14.54 16.81 13.05
N ASP A 485 -14.95 17.91 13.67
CA ASP A 485 -15.68 17.91 14.93
C ASP A 485 -16.82 16.87 14.89
N ALA A 486 -17.43 16.65 13.72
CA ALA A 486 -18.47 15.67 13.51
C ALA A 486 -18.04 14.23 13.83
N GLU A 487 -16.86 13.77 13.39
CA GLU A 487 -16.42 12.39 13.67
C GLU A 487 -15.98 12.20 15.12
N ALA A 488 -15.28 13.19 15.69
CA ALA A 488 -14.92 13.16 17.11
C ALA A 488 -16.18 13.26 17.98
N GLN A 489 -17.19 13.98 17.52
CA GLN A 489 -18.50 14.06 18.13
C GLN A 489 -19.20 12.71 18.08
N ALA A 490 -19.28 12.08 16.93
CA ALA A 490 -19.92 10.78 16.78
C ALA A 490 -19.31 9.72 17.70
N LEU A 491 -17.96 9.72 17.84
CA LEU A 491 -17.29 8.82 18.77
C LEU A 491 -17.64 9.12 20.23
N SER A 492 -17.67 10.40 20.61
CA SER A 492 -18.06 10.82 21.95
C SER A 492 -19.52 10.48 22.24
N ASP A 493 -20.42 10.76 21.28
CA ASP A 493 -21.84 10.49 21.40
C ASP A 493 -22.10 8.99 21.51
N HIS A 494 -21.38 8.16 20.73
CA HIS A 494 -21.44 6.70 20.83
C HIS A 494 -21.08 6.19 22.24
N LEU A 495 -19.99 6.70 22.85
CA LEU A 495 -19.63 6.32 24.22
C LEU A 495 -20.64 6.80 25.25
N ILE A 496 -21.24 7.95 25.04
CA ILE A 496 -22.31 8.47 25.89
C ILE A 496 -23.55 7.57 25.79
N ASP A 497 -23.99 7.26 24.58
CA ASP A 497 -25.14 6.38 24.35
C ASP A 497 -24.90 4.98 24.89
N PHE A 498 -23.71 4.43 24.69
CA PHE A 498 -23.31 3.17 25.31
C PHE A 498 -23.39 3.21 26.83
N GLY A 499 -22.84 4.25 27.46
CA GLY A 499 -22.88 4.43 28.90
C GLY A 499 -24.31 4.64 29.43
N GLN A 500 -25.14 5.38 28.70
CA GLN A 500 -26.54 5.63 29.07
C GLN A 500 -27.41 4.39 28.88
N SER A 501 -27.23 3.64 27.81
CA SER A 501 -27.97 2.39 27.58
C SER A 501 -27.74 1.37 28.69
N ARG A 502 -26.52 1.32 29.22
CA ARG A 502 -26.19 0.44 30.37
C ARG A 502 -26.66 1.03 31.71
N ALA A 503 -26.68 2.35 31.84
CA ALA A 503 -27.19 3.01 33.01
C ALA A 503 -28.69 2.74 33.21
N SER A 504 -29.48 2.66 32.14
CA SER A 504 -30.89 2.34 32.20
C SER A 504 -31.19 0.92 32.70
N LEU A 505 -30.22 0.01 32.59
CA LEU A 505 -30.27 -1.34 33.18
C LEU A 505 -29.96 -1.36 34.68
N VAL A 506 -29.43 -0.28 35.22
CA VAL A 506 -28.88 -0.20 36.60
C VAL A 506 -29.77 0.69 37.51
N ALA A 507 -30.95 1.12 37.08
CA ALA A 507 -31.91 1.79 37.94
C ALA A 507 -32.99 0.80 38.46
N PRO A 508 -32.66 -0.08 39.41
CA PRO A 508 -33.59 -1.11 39.85
C PRO A 508 -34.58 -0.54 40.85
N GLY A 509 -35.82 -0.89 40.66
CA GLY A 509 -36.86 -0.63 41.64
C GLY A 509 -36.80 -1.55 42.86
N SER A 510 -36.01 -2.61 42.83
CA SER A 510 -35.88 -3.61 43.91
C SER A 510 -34.48 -4.24 44.02
N THR A 511 -34.16 -4.79 45.20
CA THR A 511 -32.93 -5.55 45.47
C THR A 511 -32.81 -6.80 44.61
N GLU A 512 -33.89 -7.39 44.19
CA GLU A 512 -33.93 -8.56 43.29
C GLU A 512 -33.49 -8.20 41.88
N ASP A 513 -33.90 -7.04 41.37
CA ASP A 513 -33.49 -6.56 40.06
C ASP A 513 -31.99 -6.22 40.02
N LEU A 514 -31.43 -5.69 41.11
CA LEU A 514 -29.98 -5.51 41.27
C LEU A 514 -29.22 -6.83 41.13
N ASN A 515 -29.64 -7.86 41.82
CA ASN A 515 -29.00 -9.18 41.75
C ASN A 515 -29.10 -9.79 40.34
N ARG A 516 -30.22 -9.58 39.66
CA ARG A 516 -30.44 -10.04 38.28
C ARG A 516 -29.54 -9.31 37.29
N ILE A 517 -29.37 -8.00 37.44
CA ILE A 517 -28.50 -7.19 36.60
C ILE A 517 -27.03 -7.55 36.84
N HIS A 518 -26.63 -7.80 38.08
CA HIS A 518 -25.27 -8.28 38.37
C HIS A 518 -24.99 -9.64 37.78
N ALA A 519 -25.94 -10.58 37.85
CA ALA A 519 -25.83 -11.90 37.25
C ALA A 519 -25.72 -11.79 35.71
N LEU A 520 -26.50 -10.94 35.08
CA LEU A 520 -26.45 -10.68 33.63
C LEU A 520 -25.14 -10.01 33.22
N ALA A 521 -24.66 -9.01 33.94
CA ALA A 521 -23.40 -8.33 33.65
C ALA A 521 -22.17 -9.24 33.83
N ASN A 522 -22.23 -10.17 34.78
CA ASN A 522 -21.17 -11.15 34.99
C ASN A 522 -21.23 -12.26 33.93
N ALA A 523 -22.43 -12.71 33.53
CA ALA A 523 -22.63 -13.66 32.44
C ALA A 523 -22.17 -13.06 31.09
N GLU A 524 -22.46 -11.81 30.84
CA GLU A 524 -22.01 -11.10 29.63
C GLU A 524 -20.49 -10.95 29.58
N ARG A 525 -19.82 -10.65 30.71
CA ARG A 525 -18.35 -10.64 30.79
C ARG A 525 -17.74 -12.01 30.56
N ALA A 526 -18.37 -13.08 31.04
CA ALA A 526 -17.94 -14.45 30.79
C ALA A 526 -18.12 -14.86 29.32
N LEU A 527 -19.18 -14.37 28.66
CA LEU A 527 -19.46 -14.62 27.25
C LEU A 527 -18.59 -13.79 26.30
N GLN A 528 -18.18 -12.60 26.70
CA GLN A 528 -17.33 -11.72 25.87
C GLN A 528 -15.87 -12.16 25.78
N GLY A 529 -15.48 -13.30 26.37
CA GLY A 529 -14.23 -14.01 26.07
C GLY A 529 -12.96 -13.22 26.34
N SER A 530 -13.01 -12.26 27.23
CA SER A 530 -11.79 -11.60 27.68
C SER A 530 -10.95 -12.59 28.48
N ILE A 531 -9.68 -12.58 28.24
CA ILE A 531 -8.59 -13.32 28.86
C ILE A 531 -8.90 -13.57 30.34
N ALA A 532 -9.38 -14.77 30.64
CA ALA A 532 -9.77 -15.13 31.97
C ALA A 532 -8.55 -15.13 32.91
N SER A 533 -8.58 -14.28 33.92
CA SER A 533 -7.75 -14.50 35.09
C SER A 533 -8.32 -15.70 35.88
N PRO A 534 -7.50 -16.47 36.59
CA PRO A 534 -7.99 -17.62 37.40
C PRO A 534 -9.08 -17.28 38.42
N ALA A 535 -9.22 -16.00 38.77
CA ALA A 535 -10.29 -15.48 39.61
C ALA A 535 -11.64 -15.35 38.87
N GLN A 536 -11.64 -15.10 37.56
CA GLN A 536 -12.84 -14.99 36.74
C GLN A 536 -13.43 -16.38 36.40
N ASP A 537 -12.59 -17.41 36.29
CA ASP A 537 -13.06 -18.80 36.11
C ASP A 537 -13.81 -19.32 37.36
N ARG A 538 -13.41 -18.88 38.55
CA ARG A 538 -14.15 -19.22 39.79
C ARG A 538 -15.51 -18.53 39.86
N LEU A 539 -15.58 -17.24 39.47
CA LEU A 539 -16.82 -16.49 39.41
C LEU A 539 -17.79 -17.03 38.33
N ALA A 540 -17.28 -17.46 37.18
CA ALA A 540 -18.09 -18.10 36.14
C ALA A 540 -18.61 -19.47 36.60
N GLY A 541 -17.82 -20.21 37.36
CA GLY A 541 -18.21 -21.45 38.00
C GLY A 541 -19.31 -21.27 39.05
N ASP A 542 -19.18 -20.24 39.90
CA ASP A 542 -20.15 -19.92 40.95
C ASP A 542 -21.50 -19.42 40.38
N VAL A 543 -21.45 -18.66 39.26
CA VAL A 543 -22.67 -18.22 38.54
C VAL A 543 -23.35 -19.39 37.81
N ALA A 544 -22.58 -20.29 37.21
CA ALA A 544 -23.12 -21.52 36.60
C ALA A 544 -23.77 -22.43 37.64
N ALA A 545 -23.13 -22.60 38.80
CA ALA A 545 -23.69 -23.38 39.91
C ALA A 545 -24.97 -22.74 40.50
N ALA A 546 -25.01 -21.39 40.58
CA ALA A 546 -26.19 -20.64 41.05
C ALA A 546 -27.35 -20.72 40.04
N LEU A 547 -27.06 -20.78 38.74
CA LEU A 547 -28.08 -21.00 37.69
C LEU A 547 -28.60 -22.47 37.70
N GLU A 548 -27.71 -23.46 37.88
CA GLU A 548 -28.10 -24.87 38.00
C GLU A 548 -28.98 -25.15 39.23
N GLN A 549 -28.71 -24.48 40.36
CA GLN A 549 -29.58 -24.61 41.55
C GLN A 549 -30.98 -24.01 41.34
N ARG A 550 -31.13 -23.08 40.44
CA ARG A 550 -32.41 -22.42 40.14
C ARG A 550 -33.22 -23.13 39.06
N ASP A 551 -32.56 -23.81 38.13
CA ASP A 551 -33.22 -24.64 37.08
C ASP A 551 -33.78 -25.96 37.63
N GLY A 552 -33.37 -26.35 38.84
CA GLY A 552 -33.95 -27.49 39.54
C GLY A 552 -35.44 -27.35 39.90
N ASP A 553 -35.96 -26.13 39.89
CA ASP A 553 -37.36 -25.82 40.24
C ASP A 553 -38.26 -25.58 38.99
N LEU A 554 -37.74 -25.72 37.75
CA LEU A 554 -38.55 -25.60 36.53
C LEU A 554 -38.51 -26.92 35.73
N PRO A 555 -39.62 -27.57 35.51
CA PRO A 555 -39.66 -28.85 34.76
C PRO A 555 -39.46 -28.57 33.25
N GLY A 556 -38.32 -28.98 32.71
CA GLY A 556 -38.25 -29.41 31.33
C GLY A 556 -37.48 -28.60 30.30
N ALA A 557 -36.29 -28.10 30.59
CA ALA A 557 -35.38 -27.67 29.52
C ALA A 557 -33.97 -28.23 29.73
N GLN A 558 -33.69 -29.36 29.14
CA GLN A 558 -32.33 -29.89 29.04
C GLN A 558 -31.58 -29.14 27.96
N VAL A 559 -30.67 -28.25 28.36
CA VAL A 559 -29.67 -27.64 27.47
C VAL A 559 -28.52 -28.62 27.31
N PRO A 560 -28.12 -29.02 26.08
CA PRO A 560 -27.01 -29.93 25.89
C PRO A 560 -25.69 -29.27 26.38
N GLN A 561 -25.08 -29.87 27.37
CA GLN A 561 -23.72 -29.48 27.82
C GLN A 561 -22.71 -29.76 26.70
N ALA A 562 -22.25 -28.71 26.02
CA ALA A 562 -21.15 -28.83 25.08
C ALA A 562 -19.85 -29.13 25.84
N LYS A 563 -19.33 -30.35 25.72
CA LYS A 563 -18.07 -30.78 26.33
C LYS A 563 -16.93 -29.91 25.76
N ALA A 564 -16.30 -29.14 26.62
CA ALA A 564 -15.11 -28.37 26.24
C ALA A 564 -13.94 -29.31 25.88
N ARG A 565 -13.15 -28.94 24.87
CA ARG A 565 -11.97 -29.70 24.45
C ARG A 565 -10.70 -29.03 24.93
N PHE A 566 -9.75 -29.82 25.42
CA PHE A 566 -8.44 -29.32 25.82
C PHE A 566 -7.43 -29.50 24.69
N CYS A 567 -6.57 -28.53 24.49
CA CYS A 567 -5.50 -28.62 23.49
C CYS A 567 -4.42 -29.61 23.97
N PRO A 568 -4.05 -30.63 23.19
CA PRO A 568 -3.00 -31.56 23.58
C PRO A 568 -1.60 -30.96 23.63
N ALA A 569 -1.38 -29.81 22.95
CA ALA A 569 -0.07 -29.17 22.89
C ALA A 569 0.18 -28.18 24.04
N CYS A 570 -0.83 -27.41 24.49
CA CYS A 570 -0.66 -26.38 25.52
C CYS A 570 -1.63 -26.51 26.70
N GLY A 571 -2.56 -27.46 26.68
CA GLY A 571 -3.53 -27.65 27.75
C GLY A 571 -4.68 -26.64 27.79
N HIS A 572 -4.72 -25.69 26.86
CA HIS A 572 -5.77 -24.66 26.83
C HIS A 572 -7.15 -25.23 26.53
N ARG A 573 -8.17 -24.76 27.26
CA ARG A 573 -9.56 -25.19 27.11
C ARG A 573 -10.22 -24.43 25.94
N ASN A 574 -10.71 -25.18 24.96
CA ASN A 574 -11.32 -24.63 23.76
C ASN A 574 -12.80 -25.03 23.68
N PRO A 575 -13.66 -24.27 22.97
CA PRO A 575 -15.03 -24.64 22.70
C PRO A 575 -15.11 -26.00 21.96
N ALA A 576 -16.19 -26.71 22.15
CA ALA A 576 -16.37 -28.05 21.58
C ALA A 576 -16.24 -28.13 20.06
N HIS A 577 -16.50 -27.04 19.36
CA HIS A 577 -16.44 -26.89 17.90
C HIS A 577 -15.09 -26.33 17.39
N ALA A 578 -14.15 -26.04 18.27
CA ALA A 578 -12.87 -25.49 17.87
C ALA A 578 -12.02 -26.56 17.16
N ARG A 579 -11.58 -26.25 15.95
CA ARG A 579 -10.67 -27.09 15.16
C ARG A 579 -9.19 -26.75 15.39
N PHE A 580 -8.93 -25.60 15.96
CA PHE A 580 -7.59 -25.12 16.31
C PHE A 580 -7.61 -24.51 17.70
N CYS A 581 -6.52 -24.63 18.43
CA CYS A 581 -6.37 -24.05 19.74
C CYS A 581 -6.33 -22.53 19.65
N MET A 582 -7.15 -21.85 20.44
CA MET A 582 -7.24 -20.40 20.47
C MET A 582 -6.00 -19.74 21.10
N ASP A 583 -5.16 -20.51 21.80
CA ASP A 583 -3.97 -20.00 22.48
C ASP A 583 -2.69 -20.28 21.69
N CYS A 584 -2.43 -21.51 21.28
CA CYS A 584 -1.19 -21.90 20.61
C CYS A 584 -1.33 -22.20 19.10
N GLY A 585 -2.54 -22.16 18.54
CA GLY A 585 -2.79 -22.42 17.12
C GLY A 585 -2.69 -23.89 16.71
N ALA A 586 -2.38 -24.80 17.61
CA ALA A 586 -2.27 -26.23 17.31
C ALA A 586 -3.64 -26.80 16.89
N LYS A 587 -3.65 -27.71 15.90
CA LYS A 587 -4.85 -28.38 15.45
C LYS A 587 -5.37 -29.32 16.53
N ILE A 588 -6.64 -29.17 16.91
CA ILE A 588 -7.32 -30.05 17.85
C ILE A 588 -8.05 -31.10 17.02
N GLU A 589 -7.50 -32.31 16.98
CA GLU A 589 -8.15 -33.41 16.29
C GLU A 589 -9.42 -33.83 17.02
N GLY A 590 -10.49 -34.05 16.25
CA GLY A 590 -11.82 -34.32 16.70
C GLY A 590 -12.04 -35.72 17.22
#